data_b48eecfe4581a64fc390d9b8f9b7e9a9
#
_entry.id   b48eecfe4581a64fc390d9b8f9b7e9a9
#
_cell.length_a   1.000
_cell.length_b   1.000
_cell.length_c   1.000
_cell.angle_alpha   90.00
_cell.angle_beta   90.00
_cell.angle_gamma   90.00
#
_symmetry.space_group_name_H-M   'P 1'
#
loop_
_entity.id
_entity.type
_entity.pdbx_description
1 polymer ?
#
loop_
_entity_poly.entity_id
_entity_poly.type
_entity_poly.pdbx_seq_one_letter_code
_entity_poly.pdbx_strand_id
1 'polypeptide(L)'
;SNGGFCDPQLGCSDRLVAQDLSTEKAWQLSQEFRLASHFSGPLNFSVGGNYLHYETEENYYVFINALSLATYTWRHGGPFPTQTLPYVPSVSDNSNCLLGGPQNPNLENPEKLQLEGDMECQYMDPNDLEHLNNQGHNYFLSQNPYTLNSYAAFGEVYYNVFNDLKLITGLRWTEDHKHFTDIPSELLVGGYGYPITGVVNQQWDQFTGRAAVNWTPKLGFTDQTLIYGSYAHGYKAGGANPPGAILLTHAITDGQTSNPIHPLTFKQEFVDAFEIGSKNTLFDGALTLNFDAFYYNYENYQISRIVDRTSINDNFDAHVKGAEIESSWEPIPGLRLNFAGGWEDTAVARGEKSIDLMDRTHAANLPDGIVVKPWVTQASNCILPTYVVGKDMGSSPGPGSLMSACGLAYGDHVDPVTGLAYVANPHLIAGWGGPPVEADLGGYSGFDPLTAPNNGEGFAKDLSGNELPNAPPFTVSFGAQYTVPLSSDWAGTLRSDYYWQDYSWARIFNDRPYDRLRGYTNVNLTLILTSQNGWQVM
;
A
#
# COMPACT_ATOMS: atom_id res chain seq x y z
N SER A 1 32.02 9.71 -27.97
CA SER A 1 31.38 8.95 -26.91
C SER A 1 31.13 9.87 -25.71
N ASN A 2 29.92 10.03 -25.29
CA ASN A 2 29.53 11.01 -24.27
C ASN A 2 29.75 10.54 -22.82
N GLY A 3 30.59 9.52 -22.58
CA GLY A 3 31.02 9.15 -21.22
C GLY A 3 29.92 8.54 -20.32
N GLY A 4 28.89 7.94 -20.89
CA GLY A 4 27.83 7.32 -20.11
C GLY A 4 28.16 5.90 -19.63
N PHE A 5 27.47 5.45 -18.60
CA PHE A 5 27.45 4.06 -18.14
C PHE A 5 26.27 3.31 -18.80
N CYS A 6 26.49 2.07 -19.21
CA CYS A 6 25.44 1.21 -19.77
C CYS A 6 25.03 0.17 -18.73
N ASP A 7 23.87 0.39 -18.14
CA ASP A 7 23.20 -0.54 -17.22
C ASP A 7 22.45 -1.60 -18.04
N PRO A 8 22.49 -2.88 -17.67
CA PRO A 8 21.83 -3.94 -18.43
C PRO A 8 20.31 -3.75 -18.58
N GLN A 9 19.66 -3.22 -17.55
CA GLN A 9 18.22 -3.01 -17.52
C GLN A 9 17.81 -1.62 -18.00
N LEU A 10 18.58 -0.58 -17.66
CA LEU A 10 18.22 0.81 -17.89
C LEU A 10 18.85 1.42 -19.15
N GLY A 11 19.78 0.67 -19.80
CA GLY A 11 20.50 1.16 -20.97
C GLY A 11 21.60 2.17 -20.66
N CYS A 12 22.11 2.83 -21.70
CA CYS A 12 23.24 3.77 -21.60
C CYS A 12 22.78 5.17 -21.26
N SER A 13 23.32 5.76 -20.20
CA SER A 13 23.02 7.14 -19.78
C SER A 13 24.22 7.79 -19.10
N ASP A 14 24.37 9.10 -19.30
CA ASP A 14 25.26 9.98 -18.54
C ASP A 14 24.56 10.66 -17.36
N ARG A 15 23.31 10.28 -17.09
CA ARG A 15 22.46 10.81 -16.02
C ARG A 15 22.08 9.71 -15.04
N LEU A 16 21.65 10.12 -13.84
CA LEU A 16 20.98 9.24 -12.90
C LEU A 16 19.65 8.80 -13.50
N VAL A 17 19.47 7.50 -13.66
CA VAL A 17 18.21 6.87 -14.07
C VAL A 17 17.80 5.91 -12.97
N ALA A 18 16.56 6.03 -12.54
CA ALA A 18 15.90 5.10 -11.62
C ALA A 18 14.57 4.68 -12.21
N GLN A 19 14.24 3.40 -12.11
CA GLN A 19 13.00 2.81 -12.61
C GLN A 19 12.58 1.66 -11.71
N ASP A 20 11.28 1.51 -11.52
CA ASP A 20 10.67 0.32 -10.94
C ASP A 20 9.94 -0.50 -12.00
N LEU A 21 9.77 -1.78 -11.72
CA LEU A 21 9.06 -2.75 -12.55
C LEU A 21 8.36 -3.75 -11.65
N SER A 22 7.05 -3.93 -11.85
CA SER A 22 6.30 -5.06 -11.31
C SER A 22 5.96 -6.03 -12.42
N THR A 23 6.14 -7.32 -12.15
CA THR A 23 5.63 -8.41 -12.99
C THR A 23 4.73 -9.30 -12.12
N GLU A 24 3.61 -9.71 -12.67
CA GLU A 24 2.65 -10.57 -11.95
C GLU A 24 2.22 -11.73 -12.83
N LYS A 25 2.13 -12.90 -12.21
CA LYS A 25 1.45 -14.07 -12.76
C LYS A 25 0.34 -14.42 -11.79
N ALA A 26 -0.89 -14.36 -12.24
CA ALA A 26 -2.04 -14.67 -11.42
C ALA A 26 -3.03 -15.55 -12.18
N TRP A 27 -3.70 -16.43 -11.44
CA TRP A 27 -4.87 -17.13 -11.94
C TRP A 27 -5.92 -17.31 -10.85
N GLN A 28 -7.18 -17.43 -11.26
CA GLN A 28 -8.30 -17.55 -10.35
C GLN A 28 -9.32 -18.53 -10.87
N LEU A 29 -9.88 -19.32 -9.94
CA LEU A 29 -11.08 -20.10 -10.15
C LEU A 29 -12.14 -19.67 -9.15
N SER A 30 -13.31 -19.23 -9.64
CA SER A 30 -14.45 -18.91 -8.80
C SER A 30 -15.67 -19.69 -9.27
N GLN A 31 -16.37 -20.29 -8.30
CA GLN A 31 -17.60 -21.03 -8.56
C GLN A 31 -18.65 -20.68 -7.51
N GLU A 32 -19.83 -20.26 -7.95
CA GLU A 32 -20.97 -20.01 -7.10
C GLU A 32 -22.14 -20.87 -7.51
N PHE A 33 -22.85 -21.43 -6.53
CA PHE A 33 -24.14 -22.06 -6.69
C PHE A 33 -25.17 -21.28 -5.90
N ARG A 34 -26.27 -20.89 -6.55
CA ARG A 34 -27.33 -20.11 -5.94
C ARG A 34 -28.70 -20.71 -6.28
N LEU A 35 -29.52 -20.87 -5.27
CA LEU A 35 -30.94 -21.21 -5.39
C LEU A 35 -31.77 -20.02 -4.91
N ALA A 36 -32.63 -19.49 -5.77
CA ALA A 36 -33.55 -18.41 -5.45
C ALA A 36 -35.01 -18.91 -5.58
N SER A 37 -35.85 -18.60 -4.61
CA SER A 37 -37.26 -18.87 -4.69
C SER A 37 -37.99 -17.77 -5.48
N HIS A 38 -39.11 -18.13 -6.07
CA HIS A 38 -40.06 -17.20 -6.70
C HIS A 38 -41.49 -17.57 -6.32
N PHE A 39 -41.80 -17.43 -5.03
CA PHE A 39 -43.12 -17.71 -4.52
C PHE A 39 -44.05 -16.51 -4.67
N SER A 40 -45.33 -16.78 -4.87
CA SER A 40 -46.37 -15.73 -4.91
C SER A 40 -46.75 -15.20 -3.52
N GLY A 41 -46.30 -15.86 -2.44
CA GLY A 41 -46.51 -15.44 -1.06
C GLY A 41 -45.55 -14.31 -0.62
N PRO A 42 -45.70 -13.83 0.62
CA PRO A 42 -44.93 -12.72 1.14
C PRO A 42 -43.44 -13.07 1.36
N LEU A 43 -43.10 -14.36 1.45
CA LEU A 43 -41.74 -14.83 1.75
C LEU A 43 -41.04 -15.36 0.49
N ASN A 44 -39.87 -14.86 0.24
CA ASN A 44 -38.92 -15.41 -0.72
C ASN A 44 -37.52 -15.49 -0.10
N PHE A 45 -36.65 -16.29 -0.67
CA PHE A 45 -35.28 -16.45 -0.20
C PHE A 45 -34.29 -16.68 -1.36
N SER A 46 -33.04 -16.44 -1.09
CA SER A 46 -31.90 -16.88 -1.88
C SER A 46 -30.89 -17.55 -0.96
N VAL A 47 -30.39 -18.73 -1.31
CA VAL A 47 -29.34 -19.44 -0.57
C VAL A 47 -28.28 -19.94 -1.54
N GLY A 48 -27.06 -20.02 -1.08
CA GLY A 48 -25.98 -20.48 -1.96
C GLY A 48 -24.68 -20.76 -1.23
N GLY A 49 -23.70 -21.18 -2.00
CA GLY A 49 -22.32 -21.37 -1.59
C GLY A 49 -21.36 -20.90 -2.67
N ASN A 50 -20.21 -20.45 -2.26
CA ASN A 50 -19.17 -19.97 -3.14
C ASN A 50 -17.84 -20.61 -2.75
N TYR A 51 -17.04 -20.93 -3.77
CA TYR A 51 -15.63 -21.29 -3.65
C TYR A 51 -14.81 -20.38 -4.52
N LEU A 52 -13.71 -19.86 -3.96
CA LEU A 52 -12.71 -19.08 -4.68
C LEU A 52 -11.33 -19.65 -4.39
N HIS A 53 -10.57 -19.91 -5.45
CA HIS A 53 -9.14 -20.15 -5.41
C HIS A 53 -8.43 -19.07 -6.20
N TYR A 54 -7.43 -18.45 -5.59
CA TYR A 54 -6.59 -17.44 -6.22
C TYR A 54 -5.13 -17.73 -5.90
N GLU A 55 -4.28 -17.67 -6.90
CA GLU A 55 -2.84 -17.84 -6.78
C GLU A 55 -2.14 -16.75 -7.56
N THR A 56 -1.13 -16.12 -6.96
CA THR A 56 -0.33 -15.10 -7.61
C THR A 56 1.13 -15.20 -7.19
N GLU A 57 2.01 -14.80 -8.09
CA GLU A 57 3.42 -14.53 -7.87
C GLU A 57 3.72 -13.15 -8.44
N GLU A 58 3.98 -12.19 -7.55
CA GLU A 58 4.42 -10.85 -7.91
C GLU A 58 5.91 -10.72 -7.67
N ASN A 59 6.62 -10.14 -8.65
CA ASN A 59 8.02 -9.74 -8.54
C ASN A 59 8.12 -8.23 -8.72
N TYR A 60 8.64 -7.54 -7.73
CA TYR A 60 8.84 -6.08 -7.76
C TYR A 60 10.31 -5.76 -7.73
N TYR A 61 10.76 -5.02 -8.73
CA TYR A 61 12.15 -4.61 -8.94
C TYR A 61 12.29 -3.10 -8.84
N VAL A 62 13.42 -2.66 -8.29
CA VAL A 62 13.87 -1.27 -8.41
C VAL A 62 15.28 -1.26 -8.99
N PHE A 63 15.50 -0.52 -10.06
CA PHE A 63 16.76 -0.39 -10.76
C PHE A 63 17.26 1.06 -10.66
N ILE A 64 18.55 1.23 -10.33
CA ILE A 64 19.21 2.53 -10.28
C ILE A 64 20.61 2.39 -10.87
N ASN A 65 20.88 3.02 -12.03
CA ASN A 65 22.13 2.87 -12.76
C ASN A 65 23.38 3.30 -11.96
N ALA A 66 23.24 4.27 -11.06
CA ALA A 66 24.34 4.69 -10.19
C ALA A 66 24.76 3.59 -9.20
N LEU A 67 23.82 2.76 -8.75
CA LEU A 67 24.13 1.65 -7.85
C LEU A 67 24.79 0.49 -8.59
N SER A 68 24.38 0.22 -9.83
CA SER A 68 25.05 -0.75 -10.71
C SER A 68 26.48 -0.32 -11.00
N LEU A 69 26.71 0.98 -11.29
CA LEU A 69 28.04 1.53 -11.48
C LEU A 69 28.87 1.44 -10.19
N ALA A 70 28.30 1.73 -9.03
CA ALA A 70 28.96 1.60 -7.75
C ALA A 70 29.41 0.15 -7.48
N THR A 71 28.51 -0.82 -7.67
CA THR A 71 28.84 -2.26 -7.54
C THR A 71 29.98 -2.65 -8.48
N TYR A 72 29.93 -2.20 -9.71
CA TYR A 72 31.01 -2.46 -10.65
C TYR A 72 32.36 -1.87 -10.20
N THR A 73 32.37 -0.62 -9.73
CA THR A 73 33.60 0.03 -9.26
C THR A 73 34.17 -0.64 -8.02
N TRP A 74 33.34 -1.11 -7.10
CA TRP A 74 33.78 -1.84 -5.90
C TRP A 74 34.41 -3.18 -6.24
N ARG A 75 33.82 -3.95 -7.17
CA ARG A 75 34.38 -5.24 -7.62
C ARG A 75 35.78 -5.15 -8.24
N HIS A 76 36.06 -4.05 -8.88
CA HIS A 76 37.29 -3.89 -9.62
C HIS A 76 38.36 -3.06 -8.87
N GLY A 77 38.14 -2.84 -7.56
CA GLY A 77 39.18 -2.26 -6.65
C GLY A 77 39.54 -0.83 -6.89
N GLY A 78 38.66 -0.02 -7.51
CA GLY A 78 38.97 1.38 -7.75
C GLY A 78 37.76 2.25 -8.02
N PRO A 79 37.87 3.56 -7.76
CA PRO A 79 36.75 4.48 -7.91
C PRO A 79 36.29 4.70 -9.36
N PHE A 80 37.08 4.23 -10.33
CA PHE A 80 36.71 4.28 -11.76
C PHE A 80 37.30 3.08 -12.49
N PRO A 81 36.52 2.39 -13.34
CA PRO A 81 37.06 1.32 -14.18
C PRO A 81 38.16 1.89 -15.11
N THR A 82 39.22 1.13 -15.26
CA THR A 82 40.28 1.44 -16.23
C THR A 82 39.82 1.31 -17.68
N GLN A 83 38.58 0.89 -17.88
CA GLN A 83 37.95 0.70 -19.19
C GLN A 83 37.32 1.99 -19.71
N THR A 84 37.32 2.15 -21.01
CA THR A 84 36.67 3.28 -21.67
C THR A 84 35.16 3.19 -21.55
N LEU A 85 34.51 4.24 -21.02
CA LEU A 85 33.05 4.37 -21.02
C LEU A 85 32.51 4.53 -22.47
N PRO A 86 31.31 4.01 -22.79
CA PRO A 86 30.37 3.36 -21.90
C PRO A 86 30.77 1.91 -21.57
N TYR A 87 30.65 1.54 -20.31
CA TYR A 87 30.87 0.18 -19.84
C TYR A 87 29.54 -0.61 -19.88
N VAL A 88 29.62 -1.84 -20.35
CA VAL A 88 28.50 -2.78 -20.37
C VAL A 88 28.90 -3.97 -19.49
N PRO A 89 28.20 -4.22 -18.37
CA PRO A 89 28.43 -5.41 -17.56
C PRO A 89 28.29 -6.67 -18.39
N SER A 90 29.14 -7.65 -18.13
CA SER A 90 29.08 -8.95 -18.78
C SER A 90 28.87 -10.06 -17.73
N VAL A 91 28.44 -11.24 -18.17
CA VAL A 91 28.29 -12.41 -17.29
C VAL A 91 29.61 -12.75 -16.59
N SER A 92 30.75 -12.48 -17.23
CA SER A 92 32.06 -12.70 -16.63
C SER A 92 32.34 -11.79 -15.42
N ASP A 93 31.71 -10.62 -15.36
CA ASP A 93 31.86 -9.69 -14.24
C ASP A 93 31.20 -10.20 -12.96
N ASN A 94 30.26 -11.14 -13.09
CA ASN A 94 29.58 -11.81 -12.00
C ASN A 94 30.27 -13.13 -11.56
N SER A 95 31.33 -13.55 -12.23
CA SER A 95 31.94 -14.87 -12.04
C SER A 95 32.44 -15.13 -10.61
N ASN A 96 32.98 -14.12 -9.96
CA ASN A 96 33.45 -14.23 -8.57
C ASN A 96 32.29 -14.25 -7.57
N CYS A 97 31.16 -13.66 -7.92
CA CYS A 97 29.97 -13.61 -7.08
C CYS A 97 29.10 -14.85 -7.22
N LEU A 98 29.16 -15.54 -8.33
CA LEU A 98 28.53 -16.86 -8.49
C LEU A 98 29.14 -17.92 -7.54
N LEU A 99 30.36 -17.70 -7.07
CA LEU A 99 31.01 -18.57 -6.06
C LEU A 99 30.55 -18.27 -4.64
N GLY A 100 30.02 -17.09 -4.38
CA GLY A 100 29.53 -16.62 -3.09
C GLY A 100 28.06 -16.17 -3.09
N GLY A 101 27.41 -16.11 -4.25
CA GLY A 101 26.02 -15.72 -4.38
C GLY A 101 25.03 -16.78 -3.89
N PRO A 102 23.73 -16.51 -3.92
CA PRO A 102 22.67 -17.43 -3.46
C PRO A 102 22.71 -18.79 -4.16
N GLN A 103 23.51 -18.97 -5.20
CA GLN A 103 23.76 -20.24 -5.88
C GLN A 103 25.01 -20.99 -5.42
N ASN A 104 25.76 -20.49 -4.42
CA ASN A 104 26.84 -21.29 -3.86
C ASN A 104 26.26 -22.45 -3.04
N PRO A 105 26.36 -23.71 -3.52
CA PRO A 105 25.83 -24.87 -2.80
C PRO A 105 26.51 -25.12 -1.46
N ASN A 106 27.60 -24.42 -1.15
CA ASN A 106 28.30 -24.50 0.14
C ASN A 106 27.82 -23.45 1.14
N LEU A 107 26.92 -22.54 0.74
CA LEU A 107 26.24 -21.62 1.64
C LEU A 107 24.91 -22.25 1.99
N GLU A 108 24.89 -23.01 3.08
CA GLU A 108 23.68 -23.64 3.63
C GLU A 108 22.64 -22.61 4.09
N ASN A 109 22.97 -21.31 4.04
CA ASN A 109 22.10 -20.27 4.53
C ASN A 109 22.27 -18.98 3.72
N PRO A 110 21.28 -18.56 2.90
CA PRO A 110 21.29 -17.26 2.22
C PRO A 110 21.38 -16.07 3.21
N GLU A 111 21.00 -16.24 4.46
CA GLU A 111 21.15 -15.25 5.53
C GLU A 111 22.61 -14.87 5.80
N LYS A 112 23.56 -15.80 5.65
CA LYS A 112 24.99 -15.52 5.86
C LYS A 112 25.56 -14.52 4.85
N LEU A 113 25.12 -14.54 3.63
CA LEU A 113 25.59 -13.63 2.58
C LEU A 113 25.19 -12.19 2.85
N GLN A 114 24.03 -11.99 3.43
CA GLN A 114 23.51 -10.67 3.75
C GLN A 114 24.13 -10.11 5.05
N LEU A 115 24.47 -10.97 6.00
CA LEU A 115 25.08 -10.58 7.28
C LEU A 115 26.58 -10.29 7.18
N GLU A 116 27.29 -10.94 6.26
CA GLU A 116 28.75 -10.73 6.11
C GLU A 116 29.13 -9.49 5.31
N GLY A 117 28.14 -8.75 4.75
CA GLY A 117 28.36 -7.43 4.16
C GLY A 117 29.38 -7.39 3.04
N ASP A 118 29.57 -8.51 2.34
CA ASP A 118 30.58 -8.66 1.30
C ASP A 118 30.12 -7.93 0.03
N MET A 119 30.31 -6.63 0.01
CA MET A 119 30.01 -5.77 -1.14
C MET A 119 30.79 -6.18 -2.41
N GLU A 120 31.83 -7.01 -2.27
CA GLU A 120 32.59 -7.53 -3.39
C GLU A 120 31.83 -8.59 -4.20
N CYS A 121 30.72 -9.13 -3.64
CA CYS A 121 29.95 -10.21 -4.25
C CYS A 121 28.48 -9.87 -4.56
N GLN A 122 28.18 -8.63 -4.81
CA GLN A 122 26.87 -8.22 -5.30
C GLN A 122 26.65 -8.72 -6.73
N TYR A 123 25.60 -9.54 -6.90
CA TYR A 123 25.21 -10.01 -8.22
C TYR A 123 24.46 -8.91 -8.98
N MET A 124 24.86 -8.65 -10.20
CA MET A 124 24.10 -7.84 -11.15
C MET A 124 23.55 -8.77 -12.23
N ASP A 125 22.24 -8.74 -12.44
CA ASP A 125 21.63 -9.48 -13.54
C ASP A 125 22.14 -8.87 -14.87
N PRO A 126 22.82 -9.66 -15.72
CA PRO A 126 23.33 -9.16 -16.99
C PRO A 126 22.26 -9.06 -18.08
N ASN A 127 21.06 -9.58 -17.82
CA ASN A 127 19.98 -9.63 -18.78
C ASN A 127 19.21 -8.30 -18.83
N ASP A 128 18.48 -8.08 -19.90
CA ASP A 128 17.55 -6.97 -20.03
C ASP A 128 16.25 -7.19 -19.22
N LEU A 129 15.36 -6.19 -19.21
CA LEU A 129 14.10 -6.24 -18.47
C LEU A 129 13.14 -7.37 -18.91
N GLU A 130 13.27 -7.85 -20.14
CA GLU A 130 12.42 -8.93 -20.68
C GLU A 130 12.89 -10.32 -20.24
N HIS A 131 14.16 -10.45 -19.82
CA HIS A 131 14.82 -11.73 -19.57
C HIS A 131 15.45 -11.82 -18.17
N LEU A 132 14.90 -11.09 -17.19
CA LEU A 132 15.39 -11.13 -15.81
C LEU A 132 15.42 -12.57 -15.28
N ASN A 133 16.50 -12.95 -14.63
CA ASN A 133 16.70 -14.33 -14.13
C ASN A 133 16.36 -14.52 -12.65
N ASN A 134 15.96 -13.45 -11.94
CA ASN A 134 15.60 -13.45 -10.51
C ASN A 134 16.72 -13.92 -9.57
N GLN A 135 17.97 -13.83 -9.97
CA GLN A 135 19.14 -14.20 -9.16
C GLN A 135 19.83 -12.98 -8.55
N GLY A 136 19.33 -11.80 -8.80
CA GLY A 136 19.87 -10.55 -8.35
C GLY A 136 19.42 -9.40 -9.25
N HIS A 137 19.70 -8.19 -8.84
CA HIS A 137 19.37 -6.99 -9.57
C HIS A 137 20.24 -5.82 -9.09
N ASN A 138 20.15 -4.67 -9.77
CA ASN A 138 21.01 -3.55 -9.46
C ASN A 138 20.63 -2.75 -8.22
N TYR A 139 19.45 -2.97 -7.63
CA TYR A 139 19.04 -2.31 -6.40
C TYR A 139 18.13 -3.18 -5.50
N PHE A 140 16.96 -3.58 -5.96
CA PHE A 140 15.98 -4.23 -5.11
C PHE A 140 15.13 -5.25 -5.89
N LEU A 141 14.89 -6.41 -5.30
CA LEU A 141 13.93 -7.40 -5.73
C LEU A 141 13.12 -7.90 -4.54
N SER A 142 11.80 -7.84 -4.63
CA SER A 142 10.86 -8.49 -3.72
C SER A 142 10.00 -9.48 -4.48
N GLN A 143 9.86 -10.69 -3.95
CA GLN A 143 9.04 -11.75 -4.52
C GLN A 143 7.96 -12.15 -3.53
N ASN A 144 6.71 -12.22 -3.99
CA ASN A 144 5.55 -12.40 -3.14
C ASN A 144 4.63 -13.54 -3.65
N PRO A 145 5.02 -14.83 -3.53
CA PRO A 145 4.11 -15.94 -3.82
C PRO A 145 2.98 -16.01 -2.80
N TYR A 146 1.75 -16.08 -3.29
CA TYR A 146 0.56 -16.01 -2.46
C TYR A 146 -0.55 -16.91 -2.99
N THR A 147 -1.24 -17.61 -2.10
CA THR A 147 -2.42 -18.42 -2.41
C THR A 147 -3.55 -18.12 -1.44
N LEU A 148 -4.76 -17.99 -1.97
CA LEU A 148 -6.00 -17.86 -1.21
C LEU A 148 -6.96 -18.97 -1.61
N ASN A 149 -7.50 -19.68 -0.62
CA ASN A 149 -8.70 -20.51 -0.75
C ASN A 149 -9.79 -19.92 0.14
N SER A 150 -10.93 -19.59 -0.44
CA SER A 150 -12.08 -19.02 0.26
C SER A 150 -13.31 -19.87 0.03
N TYR A 151 -13.99 -20.20 1.11
CA TYR A 151 -15.23 -20.95 1.13
C TYR A 151 -16.31 -20.08 1.77
N ALA A 152 -17.52 -20.09 1.20
CA ALA A 152 -18.61 -19.36 1.81
C ALA A 152 -19.94 -20.06 1.62
N ALA A 153 -20.80 -19.92 2.64
CA ALA A 153 -22.21 -20.24 2.58
C ALA A 153 -23.01 -19.00 2.94
N PHE A 154 -24.09 -18.75 2.22
CA PHE A 154 -24.90 -17.56 2.44
C PHE A 154 -26.38 -17.82 2.24
N GLY A 155 -27.19 -16.99 2.90
CA GLY A 155 -28.64 -16.98 2.73
C GLY A 155 -29.20 -15.60 2.95
N GLU A 156 -30.22 -15.25 2.17
CA GLU A 156 -30.97 -14.01 2.29
C GLU A 156 -32.46 -14.27 2.20
N VAL A 157 -33.21 -13.62 3.06
CA VAL A 157 -34.65 -13.72 3.15
C VAL A 157 -35.29 -12.38 2.79
N TYR A 158 -36.32 -12.42 1.99
CA TYR A 158 -37.12 -11.28 1.56
C TYR A 158 -38.54 -11.48 2.07
N TYR A 159 -39.03 -10.57 2.90
CA TYR A 159 -40.35 -10.65 3.49
C TYR A 159 -41.17 -9.39 3.21
N ASN A 160 -42.21 -9.52 2.42
CA ASN A 160 -43.18 -8.44 2.19
C ASN A 160 -44.18 -8.39 3.35
N VAL A 161 -43.96 -7.46 4.29
CA VAL A 161 -44.84 -7.24 5.43
C VAL A 161 -46.19 -6.72 4.95
N PHE A 162 -46.12 -5.78 4.00
CA PHE A 162 -47.24 -5.23 3.26
C PHE A 162 -46.89 -5.18 1.77
N ASN A 163 -47.83 -4.76 0.93
CA ASN A 163 -47.56 -4.64 -0.51
C ASN A 163 -46.50 -3.59 -0.83
N ASP A 164 -46.28 -2.63 0.06
CA ASP A 164 -45.39 -1.51 -0.06
C ASP A 164 -44.21 -1.52 0.93
N LEU A 165 -44.16 -2.52 1.84
CA LEU A 165 -43.09 -2.64 2.84
C LEU A 165 -42.43 -4.01 2.78
N LYS A 166 -41.14 -4.01 2.47
CA LYS A 166 -40.31 -5.21 2.35
C LYS A 166 -39.15 -5.16 3.34
N LEU A 167 -38.97 -6.24 4.08
CA LEU A 167 -37.82 -6.51 4.93
C LEU A 167 -36.87 -7.46 4.20
N ILE A 168 -35.59 -7.19 4.32
CA ILE A 168 -34.49 -8.00 3.75
C ILE A 168 -33.51 -8.29 4.88
N THR A 169 -33.14 -9.56 5.05
CA THR A 169 -32.06 -9.93 5.96
C THR A 169 -31.22 -11.03 5.33
N GLY A 170 -29.92 -10.87 5.39
CA GLY A 170 -28.96 -11.81 4.84
C GLY A 170 -27.82 -12.09 5.81
N LEU A 171 -27.33 -13.32 5.78
CA LEU A 171 -26.18 -13.77 6.53
C LEU A 171 -25.27 -14.56 5.60
N ARG A 172 -23.98 -14.36 5.76
CA ARG A 172 -22.91 -15.10 5.07
C ARG A 172 -21.86 -15.53 6.08
N TRP A 173 -21.49 -16.78 6.03
CA TRP A 173 -20.28 -17.28 6.66
C TRP A 173 -19.21 -17.44 5.59
N THR A 174 -18.01 -16.96 5.85
CA THR A 174 -16.85 -17.07 4.98
C THR A 174 -15.67 -17.62 5.76
N GLU A 175 -14.94 -18.55 5.17
CA GLU A 175 -13.70 -19.10 5.70
C GLU A 175 -12.59 -18.89 4.64
N ASP A 176 -11.56 -18.12 5.01
CA ASP A 176 -10.42 -17.78 4.16
C ASP A 176 -9.15 -18.44 4.67
N HIS A 177 -8.47 -19.17 3.79
CA HIS A 177 -7.15 -19.73 4.04
C HIS A 177 -6.14 -19.03 3.14
N LYS A 178 -5.18 -18.34 3.75
CA LYS A 178 -4.09 -17.67 3.05
C LYS A 178 -2.78 -18.36 3.32
N HIS A 179 -2.01 -18.53 2.27
CA HIS A 179 -0.66 -19.06 2.30
C HIS A 179 0.25 -18.05 1.60
N PHE A 180 1.20 -17.54 2.33
CA PHE A 180 2.18 -16.59 1.84
C PHE A 180 3.57 -17.16 2.08
N THR A 181 4.43 -17.15 1.06
CA THR A 181 5.82 -17.57 1.20
C THR A 181 6.70 -16.32 1.33
N ASP A 182 7.34 -16.18 2.49
CA ASP A 182 8.33 -15.15 2.71
C ASP A 182 9.62 -15.50 1.96
N ILE A 183 9.93 -14.73 0.94
CA ILE A 183 11.21 -14.77 0.23
C ILE A 183 11.97 -13.51 0.61
N PRO A 184 13.22 -13.61 1.10
CA PRO A 184 14.01 -12.44 1.46
C PRO A 184 14.16 -11.50 0.28
N SER A 185 13.93 -10.22 0.52
CA SER A 185 14.18 -9.21 -0.51
C SER A 185 15.67 -9.12 -0.80
N GLU A 186 16.05 -9.13 -2.05
CA GLU A 186 17.42 -8.97 -2.48
C GLU A 186 17.76 -7.49 -2.65
N LEU A 187 18.86 -7.07 -2.05
CA LEU A 187 19.39 -5.71 -2.12
C LEU A 187 20.79 -5.70 -2.71
N LEU A 188 21.08 -4.67 -3.49
CA LEU A 188 22.43 -4.46 -4.05
C LEU A 188 23.47 -4.20 -2.97
N VAL A 189 23.10 -3.47 -1.90
CA VAL A 189 23.99 -3.19 -0.78
C VAL A 189 23.79 -4.23 0.29
N GLY A 190 24.79 -5.08 0.49
CA GLY A 190 24.78 -6.11 1.53
C GLY A 190 24.73 -5.58 2.95
N GLY A 191 24.50 -6.48 3.91
CA GLY A 191 24.46 -6.17 5.34
C GLY A 191 23.12 -5.68 5.87
N TYR A 192 22.15 -5.43 4.99
CA TYR A 192 20.79 -4.98 5.32
C TYR A 192 19.77 -5.78 4.51
N GLY A 193 20.03 -7.05 4.35
CA GLY A 193 19.08 -7.96 3.76
C GLY A 193 17.90 -8.19 4.70
N TYR A 194 16.79 -8.63 4.14
CA TYR A 194 15.60 -9.01 4.85
C TYR A 194 15.66 -10.54 5.06
N PRO A 195 16.21 -11.02 6.20
CA PRO A 195 16.69 -12.40 6.30
C PRO A 195 15.60 -13.44 6.52
N ILE A 196 14.34 -13.02 6.60
CA ILE A 196 13.27 -13.95 6.99
C ILE A 196 12.81 -14.73 5.79
N THR A 197 13.08 -16.02 5.85
CA THR A 197 12.46 -17.03 5.00
C THR A 197 11.41 -17.75 5.82
N GLY A 198 10.29 -18.09 5.21
CA GLY A 198 9.29 -18.89 5.88
C GLY A 198 7.99 -18.96 5.11
N VAL A 199 7.04 -19.55 5.78
CA VAL A 199 5.68 -19.68 5.30
C VAL A 199 4.74 -19.12 6.34
N VAL A 200 3.93 -18.14 5.95
CA VAL A 200 2.86 -17.59 6.78
C VAL A 200 1.55 -18.21 6.35
N ASN A 201 0.97 -19.03 7.22
CA ASN A 201 -0.36 -19.60 7.03
C ASN A 201 -1.33 -18.87 7.94
N GLN A 202 -2.41 -18.37 7.36
CA GLN A 202 -3.44 -17.65 8.09
C GLN A 202 -4.81 -18.20 7.72
N GLN A 203 -5.69 -18.22 8.70
CA GLN A 203 -7.07 -18.64 8.53
C GLN A 203 -7.98 -17.68 9.27
N TRP A 204 -9.08 -17.31 8.64
CA TRP A 204 -10.14 -16.52 9.23
C TRP A 204 -11.48 -17.15 8.88
N ASP A 205 -12.38 -17.19 9.85
CA ASP A 205 -13.78 -17.51 9.67
C ASP A 205 -14.62 -16.38 10.23
N GLN A 206 -15.53 -15.83 9.41
CA GLN A 206 -16.30 -14.66 9.79
C GLN A 206 -17.74 -14.74 9.29
N PHE A 207 -18.62 -14.22 10.13
CA PHE A 207 -19.99 -13.95 9.74
C PHE A 207 -20.12 -12.49 9.31
N THR A 208 -20.68 -12.29 8.12
CA THR A 208 -21.10 -10.99 7.61
C THR A 208 -22.58 -11.03 7.30
N GLY A 209 -23.23 -9.87 7.23
CA GLY A 209 -24.64 -9.85 6.96
C GLY A 209 -25.19 -8.46 6.75
N ARG A 210 -26.47 -8.43 6.35
CA ARG A 210 -27.19 -7.18 6.19
C ARG A 210 -28.63 -7.29 6.63
N ALA A 211 -29.19 -6.17 7.04
CA ALA A 211 -30.62 -5.98 7.24
C ALA A 211 -31.06 -4.70 6.54
N ALA A 212 -32.17 -4.73 5.82
CA ALA A 212 -32.71 -3.56 5.16
C ALA A 212 -34.23 -3.52 5.22
N VAL A 213 -34.76 -2.32 5.28
CA VAL A 213 -36.17 -2.00 5.19
C VAL A 213 -36.40 -1.16 3.95
N ASN A 214 -37.25 -1.63 3.05
CA ASN A 214 -37.60 -0.94 1.81
C ASN A 214 -39.10 -0.61 1.87
N TRP A 215 -39.42 0.68 1.82
CA TRP A 215 -40.79 1.17 1.79
C TRP A 215 -41.08 1.93 0.51
N THR A 216 -42.12 1.52 -0.21
CA THR A 216 -42.53 2.12 -1.49
C THR A 216 -43.89 2.81 -1.38
N PRO A 217 -43.98 3.94 -0.62
CA PRO A 217 -45.23 4.65 -0.43
C PRO A 217 -45.78 5.23 -1.73
N LYS A 218 -47.09 5.27 -1.86
CA LYS A 218 -47.74 6.01 -2.93
C LYS A 218 -47.89 7.49 -2.51
N LEU A 219 -46.98 8.31 -3.01
CA LEU A 219 -47.03 9.76 -2.77
C LEU A 219 -47.73 10.43 -3.97
N GLY A 220 -48.56 11.44 -3.69
CA GLY A 220 -49.36 12.10 -4.73
C GLY A 220 -48.55 13.02 -5.66
N PHE A 221 -47.26 13.20 -5.43
CA PHE A 221 -46.39 14.09 -6.19
C PHE A 221 -45.20 13.35 -6.86
N THR A 222 -45.09 12.05 -6.70
CA THR A 222 -44.08 11.20 -7.35
C THR A 222 -44.75 10.07 -8.12
N ASP A 223 -44.11 9.62 -9.19
CA ASP A 223 -44.54 8.45 -9.95
C ASP A 223 -44.20 7.17 -9.16
N GLN A 224 -42.98 7.16 -8.59
CA GLN A 224 -42.49 6.09 -7.71
C GLN A 224 -41.55 6.68 -6.66
N THR A 225 -41.63 6.11 -5.46
CA THR A 225 -40.70 6.43 -4.37
C THR A 225 -40.31 5.14 -3.67
N LEU A 226 -39.01 4.99 -3.42
CA LEU A 226 -38.44 4.03 -2.49
C LEU A 226 -37.79 4.80 -1.36
N ILE A 227 -38.18 4.56 -0.13
CA ILE A 227 -37.48 4.99 1.08
C ILE A 227 -36.86 3.73 1.68
N TYR A 228 -35.58 3.79 2.01
CA TYR A 228 -34.90 2.64 2.60
C TYR A 228 -34.01 3.04 3.77
N GLY A 229 -33.77 2.07 4.64
CA GLY A 229 -32.73 2.10 5.64
C GLY A 229 -32.03 0.75 5.67
N SER A 230 -30.73 0.73 5.80
CA SER A 230 -29.96 -0.50 5.85
C SER A 230 -28.84 -0.45 6.89
N TYR A 231 -28.53 -1.64 7.38
CA TYR A 231 -27.32 -1.94 8.13
C TYR A 231 -26.61 -3.09 7.44
N ALA A 232 -25.29 -2.99 7.32
CA ALA A 232 -24.45 -4.07 6.83
C ALA A 232 -23.19 -4.19 7.68
N HIS A 233 -22.85 -5.43 8.03
CA HIS A 233 -21.57 -5.80 8.63
C HIS A 233 -20.72 -6.48 7.58
N GLY A 234 -19.59 -5.88 7.25
CA GLY A 234 -18.63 -6.36 6.25
C GLY A 234 -17.30 -6.75 6.86
N TYR A 235 -16.54 -7.55 6.13
CA TYR A 235 -15.25 -8.06 6.54
C TYR A 235 -14.27 -8.12 5.36
N LYS A 236 -13.00 -7.88 5.66
CA LYS A 236 -11.86 -8.10 4.77
C LYS A 236 -10.78 -8.84 5.53
N ALA A 237 -10.29 -9.96 4.99
CA ALA A 237 -9.28 -10.77 5.65
C ALA A 237 -7.98 -9.98 5.91
N GLY A 238 -7.28 -10.32 6.99
CA GLY A 238 -5.92 -9.89 7.23
C GLY A 238 -4.93 -10.50 6.25
N GLY A 239 -3.66 -10.30 6.47
CA GLY A 239 -2.61 -10.82 5.61
C GLY A 239 -1.23 -10.77 6.24
N ALA A 240 -0.24 -11.19 5.48
CA ALA A 240 1.17 -11.09 5.85
C ALA A 240 1.78 -9.80 5.28
N ASN A 241 2.64 -9.18 6.06
CA ASN A 241 3.51 -8.11 5.57
C ASN A 241 4.76 -8.74 4.95
N PRO A 242 5.35 -8.14 3.92
CA PRO A 242 6.59 -8.64 3.33
C PRO A 242 7.74 -8.71 4.34
N PRO A 243 8.71 -9.62 4.17
CA PRO A 243 9.81 -9.86 5.11
C PRO A 243 10.62 -8.60 5.45
N GLY A 244 10.71 -7.66 4.54
CA GLY A 244 11.43 -6.41 4.72
C GLY A 244 10.94 -5.50 5.84
N ALA A 245 9.73 -5.73 6.34
CA ALA A 245 9.15 -4.96 7.44
C ALA A 245 9.78 -5.22 8.81
N ILE A 246 10.72 -6.17 8.91
CA ILE A 246 11.19 -6.74 10.17
C ILE A 246 12.59 -6.27 10.57
N LEU A 247 13.28 -5.54 9.74
CA LEU A 247 14.71 -5.22 9.90
C LEU A 247 15.09 -4.50 11.19
N LEU A 248 14.16 -3.80 11.80
CA LEU A 248 14.39 -3.14 13.11
C LEU A 248 13.78 -3.95 14.25
N THR A 249 13.23 -5.12 13.96
CA THR A 249 12.77 -6.02 15.00
C THR A 249 13.92 -6.88 15.45
N HIS A 250 14.26 -6.74 16.70
CA HIS A 250 15.19 -7.64 17.35
C HIS A 250 14.75 -9.08 17.15
N ALA A 251 15.65 -9.91 16.63
CA ALA A 251 15.37 -11.33 16.50
C ALA A 251 14.91 -11.89 17.85
N ILE A 252 13.85 -12.65 17.82
CA ILE A 252 13.26 -13.28 18.99
C ILE A 252 14.20 -14.42 19.42
N THR A 253 15.28 -14.13 20.15
CA THR A 253 16.26 -15.17 20.48
C THR A 253 16.31 -15.53 21.95
N ASP A 254 15.64 -14.84 22.86
CA ASP A 254 15.70 -15.19 24.28
C ASP A 254 14.38 -15.07 25.06
N GLY A 255 13.25 -15.23 24.38
CA GLY A 255 11.94 -15.23 25.05
C GLY A 255 11.48 -13.83 25.52
N GLN A 256 12.19 -12.78 25.19
CA GLN A 256 11.70 -11.43 25.32
C GLN A 256 10.85 -11.11 24.09
N THR A 257 9.57 -11.01 24.29
CA THR A 257 8.62 -10.47 23.32
C THR A 257 8.87 -8.98 23.13
N SER A 258 9.93 -8.61 22.43
CA SER A 258 10.01 -7.28 21.87
C SER A 258 8.90 -7.24 20.79
N ASN A 259 7.89 -6.44 21.03
CA ASN A 259 6.88 -6.18 20.00
C ASN A 259 7.62 -5.72 18.74
N PRO A 260 7.51 -6.44 17.63
CA PRO A 260 8.05 -5.93 16.37
C PRO A 260 7.43 -4.56 16.12
N ILE A 261 8.25 -3.60 15.73
CA ILE A 261 7.78 -2.26 15.37
C ILE A 261 6.79 -2.35 14.22
N HIS A 262 6.98 -3.35 13.37
CA HIS A 262 6.09 -3.71 12.27
C HIS A 262 5.68 -5.17 12.42
N PRO A 263 4.39 -5.44 12.63
CA PRO A 263 3.93 -6.83 12.73
C PRO A 263 4.13 -7.56 11.40
N LEU A 264 4.57 -8.83 11.48
CA LEU A 264 4.66 -9.74 10.34
C LEU A 264 3.32 -9.91 9.60
N THR A 265 2.24 -9.68 10.30
CA THR A 265 0.89 -9.87 9.82
C THR A 265 0.05 -8.66 10.20
N PHE A 266 -0.94 -8.35 9.38
CA PHE A 266 -1.95 -7.34 9.69
C PHE A 266 -3.29 -8.00 9.93
N LYS A 267 -4.11 -7.34 10.75
CA LYS A 267 -5.41 -7.86 11.17
C LYS A 267 -6.43 -7.76 10.06
N GLN A 268 -7.50 -8.53 10.21
CA GLN A 268 -8.74 -8.38 9.45
C GLN A 268 -9.39 -7.03 9.75
N GLU A 269 -10.03 -6.47 8.74
CA GLU A 269 -10.78 -5.22 8.78
C GLU A 269 -12.27 -5.54 8.83
N PHE A 270 -13.00 -4.79 9.64
CA PHE A 270 -14.45 -4.83 9.67
C PHE A 270 -15.05 -3.48 9.37
N VAL A 271 -16.26 -3.48 8.85
CA VAL A 271 -17.05 -2.28 8.67
C VAL A 271 -18.49 -2.52 9.12
N ASP A 272 -18.99 -1.64 9.98
CA ASP A 272 -20.40 -1.50 10.28
C ASP A 272 -20.93 -0.29 9.51
N ALA A 273 -21.76 -0.56 8.50
CA ALA A 273 -22.30 0.44 7.58
C ALA A 273 -23.79 0.66 7.84
N PHE A 274 -24.15 1.92 8.08
CA PHE A 274 -25.53 2.38 8.22
C PHE A 274 -25.84 3.34 7.07
N GLU A 275 -26.97 3.15 6.42
CA GLU A 275 -27.41 3.99 5.32
C GLU A 275 -28.92 4.21 5.38
N ILE A 276 -29.34 5.43 5.08
CA ILE A 276 -30.73 5.80 4.87
C ILE A 276 -30.85 6.60 3.59
N GLY A 277 -31.86 6.31 2.77
CA GLY A 277 -32.00 7.01 1.51
C GLY A 277 -33.38 6.98 0.93
N SER A 278 -33.54 7.75 -0.14
CA SER A 278 -34.76 7.82 -0.95
C SER A 278 -34.40 7.85 -2.44
N LYS A 279 -35.11 7.01 -3.23
CA LYS A 279 -35.00 6.99 -4.70
C LYS A 279 -36.36 7.32 -5.29
N ASN A 280 -36.40 8.37 -6.10
CA ASN A 280 -37.66 8.94 -6.57
C ASN A 280 -37.67 9.09 -8.09
N THR A 281 -38.83 8.80 -8.67
CA THR A 281 -39.15 9.08 -10.07
C THR A 281 -40.33 10.05 -10.12
N LEU A 282 -40.23 11.12 -10.92
CA LEU A 282 -41.19 12.20 -11.01
C LEU A 282 -41.45 12.58 -12.47
N PHE A 283 -42.57 13.25 -12.72
CA PHE A 283 -42.96 13.81 -14.02
C PHE A 283 -43.02 12.76 -15.13
N ASP A 284 -43.77 11.67 -14.88
CA ASP A 284 -43.93 10.56 -15.81
C ASP A 284 -42.58 9.93 -16.27
N GLY A 285 -41.64 9.82 -15.31
CA GLY A 285 -40.31 9.26 -15.54
C GLY A 285 -39.27 10.26 -16.05
N ALA A 286 -39.63 11.50 -16.29
CA ALA A 286 -38.70 12.51 -16.82
C ALA A 286 -37.62 12.93 -15.82
N LEU A 287 -37.85 12.78 -14.51
CA LEU A 287 -36.86 13.11 -13.47
C LEU A 287 -36.66 11.93 -12.52
N THR A 288 -35.41 11.51 -12.35
CA THR A 288 -34.99 10.71 -11.21
C THR A 288 -34.25 11.58 -10.22
N LEU A 289 -34.51 11.40 -8.91
CA LEU A 289 -33.88 12.18 -7.85
C LEU A 289 -33.67 11.28 -6.65
N ASN A 290 -32.40 11.01 -6.32
CA ASN A 290 -31.96 10.13 -5.24
C ASN A 290 -31.21 10.92 -4.19
N PHE A 291 -31.42 10.54 -2.94
CA PHE A 291 -30.69 11.06 -1.78
C PHE A 291 -30.33 9.90 -0.88
N ASP A 292 -29.15 9.93 -0.31
CA ASP A 292 -28.77 9.08 0.78
C ASP A 292 -27.85 9.79 1.77
N ALA A 293 -27.76 9.22 2.96
CA ALA A 293 -26.81 9.58 4.00
C ALA A 293 -26.32 8.30 4.66
N PHE A 294 -25.04 8.26 4.95
CA PHE A 294 -24.37 7.08 5.48
C PHE A 294 -23.43 7.40 6.64
N TYR A 295 -23.20 6.35 7.45
CA TYR A 295 -22.20 6.33 8.49
C TYR A 295 -21.54 4.96 8.51
N TYR A 296 -20.20 4.93 8.37
CA TYR A 296 -19.41 3.71 8.41
C TYR A 296 -18.44 3.78 9.56
N ASN A 297 -18.43 2.72 10.36
CA ASN A 297 -17.47 2.52 11.44
C ASN A 297 -16.52 1.40 11.03
N TYR A 298 -15.26 1.74 10.83
CA TYR A 298 -14.21 0.78 10.50
C TYR A 298 -13.45 0.40 11.75
N GLU A 299 -13.33 -0.90 11.97
CA GLU A 299 -12.43 -1.50 12.94
C GLU A 299 -11.25 -2.13 12.20
N ASN A 300 -10.04 -1.77 12.61
CA ASN A 300 -8.79 -2.23 11.97
C ASN A 300 -8.70 -1.91 10.46
N TYR A 301 -9.12 -0.74 10.01
CA TYR A 301 -8.99 -0.28 8.63
C TYR A 301 -7.55 -0.47 8.12
N GLN A 302 -7.38 -1.16 6.99
CA GLN A 302 -6.07 -1.53 6.45
C GLN A 302 -5.52 -0.41 5.57
N ILE A 303 -4.39 0.17 5.97
CA ILE A 303 -3.68 1.20 5.21
C ILE A 303 -2.27 0.73 4.90
N SER A 304 -1.89 0.81 3.63
CA SER A 304 -0.51 0.58 3.20
C SER A 304 0.36 1.80 3.44
N ARG A 305 1.57 1.57 3.90
CA ARG A 305 2.66 2.54 3.96
C ARG A 305 3.99 1.91 3.57
N ILE A 306 4.93 2.71 3.12
CA ILE A 306 6.27 2.21 2.79
C ILE A 306 7.16 2.32 4.04
N VAL A 307 7.75 1.22 4.44
CA VAL A 307 8.73 1.12 5.52
C VAL A 307 9.91 0.32 5.01
N ASP A 308 11.12 0.80 5.23
CA ASP A 308 12.36 0.11 4.83
C ASP A 308 12.34 -0.41 3.40
N ARG A 309 11.86 0.43 2.46
CA ARG A 309 11.75 0.12 1.02
C ARG A 309 10.69 -0.93 0.66
N THR A 310 9.88 -1.37 1.60
CA THR A 310 8.80 -2.32 1.37
C THR A 310 7.45 -1.71 1.75
N SER A 311 6.38 -2.20 1.13
CA SER A 311 5.01 -1.82 1.48
C SER A 311 4.52 -2.73 2.60
N ILE A 312 4.09 -2.13 3.71
CA ILE A 312 3.44 -2.83 4.80
C ILE A 312 2.02 -2.32 5.00
N ASN A 313 1.18 -3.15 5.58
CA ASN A 313 -0.15 -2.77 5.99
C ASN A 313 -0.20 -2.63 7.51
N ASP A 314 -0.70 -1.48 7.95
CA ASP A 314 -1.08 -1.20 9.33
C ASP A 314 -2.60 -1.18 9.48
N ASN A 315 -3.08 -1.35 10.69
CA ASN A 315 -4.50 -1.28 11.01
C ASN A 315 -4.79 -0.09 11.91
N PHE A 316 -5.82 0.69 11.56
CA PHE A 316 -6.31 1.84 12.32
C PHE A 316 -7.83 1.79 12.39
N ASP A 317 -8.41 2.25 13.48
CA ASP A 317 -9.85 2.47 13.52
C ASP A 317 -10.18 3.81 12.86
N ALA A 318 -11.29 3.84 12.12
CA ALA A 318 -11.70 5.03 11.36
C ALA A 318 -13.23 5.15 11.25
N HIS A 319 -13.69 6.36 10.99
CA HIS A 319 -15.10 6.65 10.74
C HIS A 319 -15.25 7.41 9.43
N VAL A 320 -16.30 7.08 8.69
CA VAL A 320 -16.68 7.78 7.46
C VAL A 320 -18.17 8.11 7.55
N LYS A 321 -18.55 9.35 7.28
CA LYS A 321 -19.96 9.75 7.18
C LYS A 321 -20.13 10.70 6.02
N GLY A 322 -21.31 10.68 5.42
CA GLY A 322 -21.54 11.50 4.26
C GLY A 322 -23.01 11.53 3.85
N ALA A 323 -23.24 12.29 2.79
CA ALA A 323 -24.53 12.37 2.13
C ALA A 323 -24.30 12.57 0.62
N GLU A 324 -25.16 11.95 -0.17
CA GLU A 324 -25.08 11.99 -1.62
C GLU A 324 -26.42 12.41 -2.24
N ILE A 325 -26.35 13.05 -3.39
CA ILE A 325 -27.48 13.40 -4.22
C ILE A 325 -27.17 13.07 -5.67
N GLU A 326 -28.09 12.38 -6.32
CA GLU A 326 -28.02 12.07 -7.74
C GLU A 326 -29.32 12.45 -8.45
N SER A 327 -29.21 12.98 -9.64
CA SER A 327 -30.34 13.35 -10.45
C SER A 327 -30.08 13.13 -11.94
N SER A 328 -31.10 12.65 -12.66
CA SER A 328 -31.15 12.65 -14.12
C SER A 328 -32.49 13.23 -14.54
N TRP A 329 -32.47 14.29 -15.35
CA TRP A 329 -33.64 15.04 -15.75
C TRP A 329 -33.70 15.26 -17.28
N GLU A 330 -34.84 14.89 -17.85
CA GLU A 330 -35.18 15.13 -19.27
C GLU A 330 -36.34 16.13 -19.37
N PRO A 331 -36.08 17.45 -19.21
CA PRO A 331 -37.15 18.48 -19.15
C PRO A 331 -37.87 18.67 -20.46
N ILE A 332 -37.21 18.40 -21.59
CA ILE A 332 -37.74 18.46 -22.93
C ILE A 332 -37.13 17.33 -23.79
N PRO A 333 -37.79 16.87 -24.84
CA PRO A 333 -37.23 15.84 -25.70
C PRO A 333 -35.83 16.21 -26.23
N GLY A 334 -34.89 15.29 -26.07
CA GLY A 334 -33.49 15.44 -26.50
C GLY A 334 -32.56 16.15 -25.53
N LEU A 335 -33.07 16.86 -24.51
CA LEU A 335 -32.24 17.48 -23.49
C LEU A 335 -32.19 16.59 -22.23
N ARG A 336 -30.99 16.12 -21.86
CA ARG A 336 -30.76 15.36 -20.64
C ARG A 336 -29.73 16.06 -19.78
N LEU A 337 -30.09 16.29 -18.53
CA LEU A 337 -29.25 16.88 -17.50
C LEU A 337 -28.98 15.81 -16.43
N ASN A 338 -27.71 15.67 -16.03
CA ASN A 338 -27.30 14.78 -14.95
C ASN A 338 -26.61 15.62 -13.89
N PHE A 339 -26.88 15.34 -12.63
CA PHE A 339 -26.21 15.96 -11.50
C PHE A 339 -25.90 14.90 -10.47
N ALA A 340 -24.68 14.93 -9.93
CA ALA A 340 -24.29 14.17 -8.76
C ALA A 340 -23.45 15.06 -7.84
N GLY A 341 -23.72 14.99 -6.54
CA GLY A 341 -22.98 15.72 -5.52
C GLY A 341 -22.80 14.84 -4.29
N GLY A 342 -21.59 14.81 -3.73
CA GLY A 342 -21.24 14.07 -2.53
C GLY A 342 -20.59 15.00 -1.51
N TRP A 343 -20.94 14.78 -0.27
CA TRP A 343 -20.24 15.28 0.90
C TRP A 343 -19.78 14.12 1.74
N GLU A 344 -18.48 14.11 2.11
CA GLU A 344 -17.88 13.08 2.93
C GLU A 344 -17.01 13.71 4.02
N ASP A 345 -17.09 13.17 5.23
CA ASP A 345 -16.25 13.52 6.36
C ASP A 345 -15.65 12.23 6.94
N THR A 346 -14.34 12.12 6.85
CA THR A 346 -13.58 10.94 7.30
C THR A 346 -12.69 11.29 8.47
N ALA A 347 -12.52 10.39 9.41
CA ALA A 347 -11.65 10.61 10.56
C ALA A 347 -11.03 9.32 11.07
N VAL A 348 -9.74 9.33 11.32
CA VAL A 348 -9.04 8.32 12.11
C VAL A 348 -9.52 8.41 13.56
N ALA A 349 -9.73 7.26 14.20
CA ALA A 349 -10.21 7.20 15.58
C ALA A 349 -9.21 7.78 16.58
N ARG A 350 -9.72 8.08 17.76
CA ARG A 350 -8.90 8.66 18.83
C ARG A 350 -7.89 7.65 19.38
N GLY A 351 -6.64 8.08 19.52
CA GLY A 351 -5.56 7.31 20.13
C GLY A 351 -4.68 6.58 19.14
N GLU A 352 -5.05 6.58 17.86
CA GLU A 352 -4.27 5.98 16.80
C GLU A 352 -2.97 6.76 16.56
N LYS A 353 -1.88 6.05 16.34
CA LYS A 353 -0.55 6.62 16.17
C LYS A 353 0.23 5.86 15.10
N SER A 354 1.04 6.59 14.35
CA SER A 354 2.00 5.99 13.42
C SER A 354 3.24 6.86 13.25
N ILE A 355 4.32 6.27 12.73
CA ILE A 355 5.56 6.99 12.47
C ILE A 355 5.54 7.49 11.04
N ASP A 356 5.66 8.81 10.86
CA ASP A 356 5.81 9.42 9.55
C ASP A 356 7.24 9.26 9.04
N LEU A 357 7.44 8.41 8.04
CA LEU A 357 8.77 8.16 7.48
C LEU A 357 9.42 9.38 6.83
N MET A 358 8.64 10.38 6.45
CA MET A 358 9.15 11.64 5.89
C MET A 358 9.50 12.65 6.98
N ASP A 359 9.02 12.46 8.22
CA ASP A 359 9.32 13.31 9.36
C ASP A 359 9.36 12.49 10.66
N ARG A 360 10.39 11.66 10.79
CA ARG A 360 10.60 10.75 11.92
C ARG A 360 11.13 11.45 13.16
N THR A 361 11.66 12.69 12.99
CA THR A 361 12.38 13.38 14.03
C THR A 361 11.58 14.57 14.55
N HIS A 362 11.33 14.63 15.84
CA HIS A 362 10.72 15.81 16.46
C HIS A 362 11.65 17.01 16.34
N ALA A 363 11.14 18.10 15.76
CA ALA A 363 11.76 19.41 15.86
C ALA A 363 11.41 20.01 17.21
N ALA A 364 12.40 20.41 18.00
CA ALA A 364 12.20 21.18 19.20
C ALA A 364 12.38 22.67 18.90
N ASN A 365 11.38 23.48 19.22
CA ASN A 365 11.48 24.93 19.15
C ASN A 365 12.09 25.46 20.45
N LEU A 366 13.23 26.12 20.35
CA LEU A 366 13.80 26.88 21.47
C LEU A 366 13.05 28.21 21.67
N PRO A 367 13.07 28.82 22.87
CA PRO A 367 12.37 30.06 23.18
C PRO A 367 12.71 31.25 22.27
N ASP A 368 13.88 31.24 21.65
CA ASP A 368 14.40 32.24 20.72
C ASP A 368 14.02 31.97 19.24
N GLY A 369 13.14 31.00 19.00
CA GLY A 369 12.64 30.67 17.67
C GLY A 369 13.60 29.80 16.85
N ILE A 370 14.69 29.33 17.43
CA ILE A 370 15.61 28.39 16.79
C ILE A 370 14.97 27.01 16.80
N VAL A 371 14.87 26.39 15.62
CA VAL A 371 14.43 25.00 15.45
C VAL A 371 15.63 24.08 15.61
N VAL A 372 15.60 23.22 16.62
CA VAL A 372 16.63 22.20 16.84
C VAL A 372 16.06 20.83 16.54
N LYS A 373 16.79 20.02 15.80
CA LYS A 373 16.48 18.60 15.61
C LYS A 373 17.46 17.77 16.45
N PRO A 374 17.07 17.33 17.64
CA PRO A 374 17.94 16.52 18.51
C PRO A 374 18.20 15.13 17.93
N TRP A 375 17.36 14.69 17.01
CA TRP A 375 17.48 13.44 16.27
C TRP A 375 17.51 13.72 14.77
N VAL A 376 18.26 12.92 14.01
CA VAL A 376 18.34 13.00 12.54
C VAL A 376 18.17 11.63 11.92
N THR A 377 17.47 11.60 10.79
CA THR A 377 17.27 10.38 9.99
C THR A 377 18.56 10.02 9.27
N GLN A 378 18.93 8.76 9.32
CA GLN A 378 20.12 8.23 8.66
C GLN A 378 19.79 7.62 7.30
N ALA A 379 20.79 7.58 6.42
CA ALA A 379 20.68 6.93 5.11
C ALA A 379 20.34 5.42 5.23
N SER A 380 20.75 4.80 6.32
CA SER A 380 20.44 3.40 6.68
C SER A 380 19.07 3.21 7.33
N ASN A 381 18.21 4.24 7.28
CA ASN A 381 16.78 4.18 7.58
C ASN A 381 16.37 4.09 9.06
N CYS A 382 17.13 4.69 9.96
CA CYS A 382 16.76 4.90 11.36
C CYS A 382 16.97 6.36 11.76
N ILE A 383 16.64 6.70 13.03
CA ILE A 383 17.04 7.98 13.63
C ILE A 383 18.18 7.78 14.61
N LEU A 384 19.11 8.71 14.63
CA LEU A 384 20.19 8.79 15.62
C LEU A 384 20.24 10.18 16.25
N PRO A 385 20.75 10.32 17.47
CA PRO A 385 20.98 11.64 18.07
C PRO A 385 21.92 12.48 17.20
N THR A 386 21.58 13.74 17.01
CA THR A 386 22.38 14.67 16.19
C THR A 386 23.83 14.76 16.64
N TYR A 387 24.09 14.68 17.94
CA TYR A 387 25.46 14.71 18.46
C TYR A 387 26.27 13.46 18.11
N VAL A 388 25.62 12.28 17.99
CA VAL A 388 26.27 11.03 17.55
C VAL A 388 26.69 11.18 16.08
N VAL A 389 25.75 11.57 15.23
CA VAL A 389 25.99 11.75 13.79
C VAL A 389 27.05 12.84 13.53
N GLY A 390 26.96 13.96 14.25
CA GLY A 390 27.92 15.06 14.10
C GLY A 390 29.36 14.66 14.40
N LYS A 391 29.54 13.75 15.35
CA LYS A 391 30.88 13.24 15.67
C LYS A 391 31.34 12.18 14.67
N ASP A 392 30.44 11.28 14.24
CA ASP A 392 30.77 10.28 13.23
C ASP A 392 31.20 10.94 11.90
N MET A 393 30.55 12.03 11.50
CA MET A 393 30.98 12.82 10.35
C MET A 393 32.38 13.44 10.49
N GLY A 394 32.81 13.71 11.72
CA GLY A 394 34.14 14.26 12.04
C GLY A 394 35.22 13.23 12.30
N SER A 395 34.88 11.94 12.32
CA SER A 395 35.81 10.84 12.63
C SER A 395 36.36 10.17 11.36
N SER A 396 37.34 9.28 11.53
CA SER A 396 37.76 8.35 10.49
C SER A 396 37.14 6.98 10.79
N PRO A 397 36.42 6.34 9.85
CA PRO A 397 36.52 6.43 8.40
C PRO A 397 35.66 7.51 7.70
N GLY A 398 34.87 8.32 8.41
CA GLY A 398 34.11 9.41 7.81
C GLY A 398 32.69 9.04 7.35
N PRO A 399 32.09 9.77 6.41
CA PRO A 399 30.65 9.65 6.08
C PRO A 399 30.21 8.25 5.62
N GLY A 400 31.13 7.39 5.19
CA GLY A 400 30.81 6.01 4.78
C GLY A 400 30.24 5.16 5.93
N SER A 401 30.62 5.42 7.18
CA SER A 401 30.09 4.72 8.35
C SER A 401 28.61 5.00 8.61
N LEU A 402 28.09 6.13 8.14
CA LEU A 402 26.67 6.47 8.27
C LEU A 402 25.76 5.54 7.46
N MET A 403 26.29 4.88 6.42
CA MET A 403 25.53 3.89 5.65
C MET A 403 25.21 2.63 6.48
N SER A 404 26.04 2.32 7.48
CA SER A 404 25.88 1.17 8.39
C SER A 404 25.44 1.56 9.80
N ALA A 405 25.26 2.84 10.07
CA ALA A 405 25.01 3.34 11.42
C ALA A 405 23.76 2.74 12.10
N CYS A 406 22.70 2.51 11.35
CA CYS A 406 21.49 1.88 11.90
C CYS A 406 21.71 0.41 12.25
N GLY A 407 22.36 -0.35 11.40
CA GLY A 407 22.72 -1.73 11.68
C GLY A 407 23.67 -1.84 12.90
N LEU A 408 24.61 -0.93 13.00
CA LEU A 408 25.52 -0.86 14.15
C LEU A 408 24.79 -0.49 15.45
N ALA A 409 23.82 0.42 15.39
CA ALA A 409 23.11 0.92 16.57
C ALA A 409 21.96 0.00 17.01
N TYR A 410 21.22 -0.58 16.07
CA TYR A 410 19.95 -1.26 16.32
C TYR A 410 19.89 -2.68 15.74
N GLY A 411 20.84 -3.07 14.88
CA GLY A 411 20.84 -4.36 14.20
C GLY A 411 21.05 -5.54 15.13
N ASP A 412 20.59 -6.69 14.70
CA ASP A 412 20.90 -7.96 15.31
C ASP A 412 22.31 -8.40 14.94
N HIS A 413 22.99 -9.00 15.88
CA HIS A 413 24.33 -9.53 15.70
C HIS A 413 24.32 -11.04 15.90
N VAL A 414 25.13 -11.75 15.14
CA VAL A 414 25.35 -13.17 15.34
C VAL A 414 26.60 -13.34 16.20
N ASP A 415 26.45 -14.03 17.34
CA ASP A 415 27.59 -14.42 18.17
C ASP A 415 28.51 -15.36 17.37
N PRO A 416 29.73 -14.96 17.07
CA PRO A 416 30.64 -15.76 16.23
C PRO A 416 31.05 -17.09 16.88
N VAL A 417 30.80 -17.29 18.16
CA VAL A 417 31.13 -18.52 18.89
C VAL A 417 29.95 -19.47 18.91
N THR A 418 28.74 -18.97 19.14
CA THR A 418 27.54 -19.80 19.29
C THR A 418 26.71 -19.88 18.00
N GLY A 419 26.92 -18.98 17.06
CA GLY A 419 26.12 -18.87 15.84
C GLY A 419 24.67 -18.40 16.09
N LEU A 420 24.35 -18.00 17.31
CA LEU A 420 23.02 -17.54 17.68
C LEU A 420 22.91 -16.03 17.49
N ALA A 421 21.83 -15.60 16.86
CA ALA A 421 21.51 -14.19 16.78
C ALA A 421 21.19 -13.64 18.18
N TYR A 422 21.71 -12.48 18.52
CA TYR A 422 21.39 -11.76 19.75
C TYR A 422 21.12 -10.28 19.48
N VAL A 423 20.24 -9.72 20.27
CA VAL A 423 19.98 -8.28 20.23
C VAL A 423 21.22 -7.55 20.71
N ALA A 424 21.67 -6.57 19.94
CA ALA A 424 22.74 -5.70 20.36
C ALA A 424 22.32 -4.95 21.63
N ASN A 425 22.67 -5.51 22.79
CA ASN A 425 22.61 -4.73 24.00
C ASN A 425 23.87 -3.84 24.01
N PRO A 426 23.73 -2.51 23.99
CA PRO A 426 24.87 -1.60 24.02
C PRO A 426 25.81 -1.83 25.21
N HIS A 427 25.32 -2.46 26.27
CA HIS A 427 26.13 -2.85 27.42
C HIS A 427 26.79 -4.23 27.30
N LEU A 428 26.47 -5.00 26.25
CA LEU A 428 26.89 -6.41 26.12
C LEU A 428 27.56 -6.73 24.75
N ILE A 429 27.92 -5.75 23.93
CA ILE A 429 28.58 -6.00 22.65
C ILE A 429 30.04 -6.48 22.88
N ALA A 430 30.17 -7.53 23.63
CA ALA A 430 31.43 -8.28 23.74
C ALA A 430 31.63 -9.25 22.54
N GLY A 431 30.57 -9.53 21.77
CA GLY A 431 30.60 -10.46 20.63
C GLY A 431 31.22 -9.90 19.37
N TRP A 432 31.33 -8.60 19.25
CA TRP A 432 32.01 -7.93 18.13
C TRP A 432 33.53 -8.04 18.18
N GLY A 433 34.09 -8.68 19.22
CA GLY A 433 35.53 -8.73 19.42
C GLY A 433 36.18 -7.35 19.61
N GLY A 434 35.34 -6.32 19.80
CA GLY A 434 35.71 -4.92 19.95
C GLY A 434 35.17 -4.33 21.25
N PRO A 435 35.56 -3.12 21.56
CA PRO A 435 35.03 -2.36 22.66
C PRO A 435 33.52 -2.08 22.47
N PRO A 436 32.80 -1.73 23.57
CA PRO A 436 31.36 -1.50 23.53
C PRO A 436 30.95 -0.53 22.40
N VAL A 437 29.68 -0.57 21.97
CA VAL A 437 29.06 0.27 20.89
C VAL A 437 29.50 1.73 20.94
N GLU A 438 29.78 2.24 22.14
CA GLU A 438 30.37 3.55 22.34
C GLU A 438 31.67 3.78 21.54
N ALA A 439 32.46 2.75 21.31
CA ALA A 439 33.68 2.83 20.54
C ALA A 439 33.45 2.62 19.07
N ASP A 440 32.49 1.77 18.69
CA ASP A 440 32.15 1.48 17.29
C ASP A 440 31.36 2.62 16.65
N LEU A 441 30.55 3.35 17.42
CA LEU A 441 29.92 4.63 17.02
C LEU A 441 30.82 5.84 17.27
N GLY A 442 32.15 5.68 17.29
CA GLY A 442 33.09 6.78 17.44
C GLY A 442 33.33 7.22 18.91
N GLY A 443 33.07 6.36 19.90
CA GLY A 443 33.37 6.61 21.30
C GLY A 443 32.41 7.57 22.01
N TYR A 444 31.12 7.42 21.79
CA TYR A 444 30.12 8.29 22.41
C TYR A 444 29.57 7.73 23.72
N SER A 445 30.12 8.20 24.79
CA SER A 445 29.49 8.05 26.10
C SER A 445 28.13 8.76 26.11
N GLY A 446 27.07 8.03 26.40
CA GLY A 446 25.75 8.57 26.70
C GLY A 446 24.64 8.30 25.71
N PHE A 447 24.87 7.58 24.62
CA PHE A 447 23.79 7.09 23.77
C PHE A 447 23.48 5.63 24.08
N ASP A 448 22.26 5.38 24.52
CA ASP A 448 21.72 4.03 24.71
C ASP A 448 20.66 3.79 23.62
N PRO A 449 20.90 2.91 22.62
CA PRO A 449 19.94 2.60 21.59
C PRO A 449 18.60 2.09 22.09
N LEU A 450 18.54 1.45 23.25
CA LEU A 450 17.30 0.96 23.86
C LEU A 450 16.38 2.11 24.33
N THR A 451 16.92 3.33 24.47
CA THR A 451 16.14 4.51 24.82
C THR A 451 15.66 5.30 23.59
N ALA A 452 16.06 4.87 22.41
CA ALA A 452 15.67 5.54 21.18
C ALA A 452 14.15 5.40 20.93
N PRO A 453 13.49 6.46 20.43
CA PRO A 453 12.08 6.42 20.12
C PRO A 453 11.74 5.28 19.14
N ASN A 454 10.84 4.37 19.56
CA ASN A 454 10.44 3.19 18.79
C ASN A 454 11.64 2.42 18.22
N ASN A 455 12.62 2.12 19.06
CA ASN A 455 13.85 1.40 18.72
C ASN A 455 14.64 2.02 17.54
N GLY A 456 14.61 3.34 17.43
CA GLY A 456 15.30 4.07 16.36
C GLY A 456 14.49 4.26 15.09
N GLU A 457 13.27 3.77 15.01
CA GLU A 457 12.41 4.05 13.86
C GLU A 457 11.98 5.52 13.79
N GLY A 458 11.67 6.12 14.93
CA GLY A 458 11.29 7.52 15.03
C GLY A 458 10.17 7.81 16.02
N PHE A 459 9.72 9.04 16.04
CA PHE A 459 8.61 9.48 16.88
C PHE A 459 7.28 9.20 16.22
N ALA A 460 6.37 8.56 16.94
CA ALA A 460 5.01 8.37 16.48
C ALA A 460 4.22 9.69 16.57
N LYS A 461 3.52 10.02 15.50
CA LYS A 461 2.55 11.13 15.43
C LYS A 461 1.17 10.63 15.85
N ASP A 462 0.42 11.45 16.55
CA ASP A 462 -1.00 11.24 16.83
C ASP A 462 -1.80 11.47 15.53
N LEU A 463 -2.56 10.47 15.14
CA LEU A 463 -3.39 10.48 13.92
C LEU A 463 -4.86 10.80 14.23
N SER A 464 -5.22 10.99 15.50
CA SER A 464 -6.61 11.19 15.95
C SER A 464 -7.29 12.32 15.21
N GLY A 465 -8.36 12.02 14.49
CA GLY A 465 -9.15 12.99 13.73
C GLY A 465 -8.56 13.39 12.37
N ASN A 466 -7.45 12.80 11.95
CA ASN A 466 -6.93 13.00 10.60
C ASN A 466 -7.89 12.43 9.56
N GLU A 467 -8.04 13.12 8.44
CA GLU A 467 -8.82 12.66 7.30
C GLU A 467 -8.12 11.47 6.61
N LEU A 468 -8.90 10.55 6.06
CA LEU A 468 -8.38 9.42 5.29
C LEU A 468 -7.77 9.89 3.95
N PRO A 469 -6.75 9.17 3.43
CA PRO A 469 -6.17 9.50 2.14
C PRO A 469 -7.18 9.39 0.98
N ASN A 470 -7.05 10.30 0.01
CA ASN A 470 -7.85 10.33 -1.22
C ASN A 470 -9.38 10.45 -1.01
N ALA A 471 -9.80 10.97 0.13
CA ALA A 471 -11.19 11.23 0.49
C ALA A 471 -11.48 12.74 0.43
N PRO A 472 -11.86 13.31 -0.74
CA PRO A 472 -12.18 14.73 -0.83
C PRO A 472 -13.51 15.04 -0.14
N PRO A 473 -13.58 16.06 0.75
CA PRO A 473 -14.80 16.41 1.47
C PRO A 473 -16.01 16.71 0.59
N PHE A 474 -15.79 17.22 -0.62
CA PHE A 474 -16.85 17.50 -1.57
C PHE A 474 -16.48 17.06 -2.99
N THR A 475 -17.46 16.48 -3.68
CA THR A 475 -17.41 16.17 -5.11
C THR A 475 -18.68 16.65 -5.80
N VAL A 476 -18.55 17.21 -7.00
CA VAL A 476 -19.70 17.63 -7.82
C VAL A 476 -19.46 17.19 -9.26
N SER A 477 -20.47 16.59 -9.85
CA SER A 477 -20.52 16.26 -11.27
C SER A 477 -21.79 16.82 -11.90
N PHE A 478 -21.65 17.45 -13.06
CA PHE A 478 -22.77 17.96 -13.83
C PHE A 478 -22.58 17.61 -15.31
N GLY A 479 -23.57 16.96 -15.92
CA GLY A 479 -23.60 16.61 -17.32
C GLY A 479 -24.80 17.25 -18.01
N ALA A 480 -24.60 17.80 -19.20
CA ALA A 480 -25.67 18.28 -20.07
C ALA A 480 -25.48 17.69 -21.47
N GLN A 481 -26.52 17.06 -21.98
CA GLN A 481 -26.55 16.49 -23.33
C GLN A 481 -27.77 16.99 -24.07
N TYR A 482 -27.58 17.47 -25.31
CA TYR A 482 -28.68 17.85 -26.16
C TYR A 482 -28.56 17.19 -27.53
N THR A 483 -29.59 16.45 -27.89
CA THR A 483 -29.69 15.74 -29.16
C THR A 483 -30.73 16.39 -30.06
N VAL A 484 -30.34 16.77 -31.26
CA VAL A 484 -31.22 17.38 -32.24
C VAL A 484 -31.18 16.59 -33.58
N PRO A 485 -32.30 16.41 -34.25
CA PRO A 485 -32.31 15.93 -35.61
C PRO A 485 -31.70 16.99 -36.54
N LEU A 486 -30.69 16.62 -37.33
CA LEU A 486 -30.04 17.50 -38.31
C LEU A 486 -30.65 17.32 -39.70
N SER A 487 -31.11 16.09 -40.01
CA SER A 487 -31.80 15.73 -41.21
C SER A 487 -32.67 14.49 -40.96
N SER A 488 -33.35 13.98 -42.01
CA SER A 488 -34.06 12.69 -41.91
C SER A 488 -33.16 11.53 -41.51
N ASP A 489 -31.87 11.59 -41.81
CA ASP A 489 -30.95 10.48 -41.66
C ASP A 489 -29.89 10.70 -40.57
N TRP A 490 -29.76 11.91 -40.06
CA TRP A 490 -28.72 12.29 -39.10
C TRP A 490 -29.25 13.03 -37.89
N ALA A 491 -28.73 12.66 -36.71
CA ALA A 491 -28.89 13.39 -35.48
C ALA A 491 -27.52 13.85 -34.96
N GLY A 492 -27.49 15.04 -34.37
CA GLY A 492 -26.33 15.60 -33.69
C GLY A 492 -26.58 15.66 -32.19
N THR A 493 -25.62 15.18 -31.41
CA THR A 493 -25.64 15.24 -29.95
C THR A 493 -24.44 16.02 -29.46
N LEU A 494 -24.70 17.12 -28.76
CA LEU A 494 -23.67 17.83 -28.01
C LEU A 494 -23.77 17.42 -26.54
N ARG A 495 -22.65 16.98 -25.96
CA ARG A 495 -22.53 16.61 -24.54
C ARG A 495 -21.40 17.40 -23.89
N SER A 496 -21.66 17.92 -22.71
CA SER A 496 -20.66 18.54 -21.82
C SER A 496 -20.73 17.88 -20.45
N ASP A 497 -19.60 17.48 -19.92
CA ASP A 497 -19.47 16.94 -18.58
C ASP A 497 -18.49 17.80 -17.79
N TYR A 498 -18.94 18.27 -16.64
CA TYR A 498 -18.17 19.01 -15.65
C TYR A 498 -17.98 18.14 -14.42
N TYR A 499 -16.77 18.10 -13.90
CA TYR A 499 -16.43 17.45 -12.64
C TYR A 499 -15.58 18.39 -11.80
N TRP A 500 -15.89 18.50 -10.53
CA TRP A 500 -15.08 19.18 -9.54
C TRP A 500 -14.96 18.34 -8.29
N GLN A 501 -13.76 18.33 -7.69
CA GLN A 501 -13.54 17.82 -6.35
C GLN A 501 -12.75 18.82 -5.52
N ASP A 502 -13.00 18.79 -4.22
CA ASP A 502 -12.25 19.56 -3.23
C ASP A 502 -10.84 18.94 -3.04
N TYR A 503 -10.06 19.55 -2.15
CA TYR A 503 -8.77 18.99 -1.76
C TYR A 503 -8.96 17.57 -1.18
N SER A 504 -7.85 16.80 -1.16
CA SER A 504 -7.73 15.56 -0.39
C SER A 504 -6.33 15.45 0.17
N TRP A 505 -6.08 14.41 0.96
CA TRP A 505 -4.77 14.12 1.50
C TRP A 505 -4.16 12.91 0.77
N ALA A 506 -2.86 12.98 0.50
CA ALA A 506 -2.13 11.86 -0.10
C ALA A 506 -1.78 10.78 0.93
N ARG A 507 -1.63 11.17 2.21
CA ARG A 507 -1.25 10.28 3.31
C ARG A 507 -2.09 10.55 4.55
N ILE A 508 -2.19 9.55 5.41
CA ILE A 508 -2.94 9.60 6.68
C ILE A 508 -2.41 10.64 7.68
N PHE A 509 -1.19 11.13 7.51
CA PHE A 509 -0.56 12.10 8.42
C PHE A 509 -1.11 13.50 8.29
N ASN A 510 -1.77 13.81 7.17
CA ASN A 510 -2.35 15.14 6.86
C ASN A 510 -1.34 16.29 7.04
N ASP A 511 -0.09 16.06 6.71
CA ASP A 511 0.98 17.03 6.93
C ASP A 511 0.97 18.13 5.85
N ARG A 512 0.78 19.36 6.28
CA ARG A 512 0.86 20.52 5.38
C ARG A 512 2.29 21.06 5.33
N PRO A 513 2.78 21.47 4.14
CA PRO A 513 2.09 21.53 2.84
C PRO A 513 2.25 20.27 1.98
N TYR A 514 2.88 19.23 2.47
CA TYR A 514 3.40 18.13 1.66
C TYR A 514 2.33 17.13 1.23
N ASP A 515 1.36 16.82 2.10
CA ASP A 515 0.36 15.79 1.86
C ASP A 515 -0.92 16.30 1.20
N ARG A 516 -1.12 17.62 1.16
CA ARG A 516 -2.36 18.19 0.65
C ARG A 516 -2.38 18.21 -0.87
N LEU A 517 -3.21 17.38 -1.47
CA LEU A 517 -3.55 17.42 -2.88
C LEU A 517 -4.57 18.54 -3.12
N ARG A 518 -4.37 19.34 -4.16
CA ARG A 518 -5.29 20.43 -4.51
C ARG A 518 -6.53 19.86 -5.17
N GLY A 519 -7.69 20.46 -4.85
CA GLY A 519 -8.89 20.25 -5.62
C GLY A 519 -8.70 20.63 -7.08
N TYR A 520 -9.44 19.99 -7.96
CA TYR A 520 -9.34 20.23 -9.40
C TYR A 520 -10.70 20.18 -10.09
N THR A 521 -10.72 20.71 -11.29
CA THR A 521 -11.87 20.71 -12.19
C THR A 521 -11.50 20.01 -13.48
N ASN A 522 -12.42 19.19 -14.01
CA ASN A 522 -12.31 18.59 -15.32
C ASN A 522 -13.56 18.95 -16.15
N VAL A 523 -13.36 19.31 -17.41
CA VAL A 523 -14.43 19.60 -18.36
C VAL A 523 -14.20 18.81 -19.63
N ASN A 524 -15.19 18.03 -20.02
CA ASN A 524 -15.19 17.28 -21.29
C ASN A 524 -16.30 17.83 -22.19
N LEU A 525 -16.01 17.96 -23.46
CA LEU A 525 -16.96 18.33 -24.49
C LEU A 525 -16.91 17.31 -25.61
N THR A 526 -18.07 16.76 -25.98
CA THR A 526 -18.18 15.72 -27.02
C THR A 526 -19.28 16.07 -28.02
N LEU A 527 -18.99 16.01 -29.30
CA LEU A 527 -19.95 16.11 -30.37
C LEU A 527 -20.09 14.73 -31.03
N ILE A 528 -21.31 14.21 -31.11
CA ILE A 528 -21.59 12.91 -31.68
C ILE A 528 -22.57 13.12 -32.86
N LEU A 529 -22.21 12.63 -34.02
CA LEU A 529 -23.10 12.56 -35.19
C LEU A 529 -23.52 11.10 -35.39
N THR A 530 -24.82 10.84 -35.36
CA THR A 530 -25.38 9.49 -35.52
C THR A 530 -26.28 9.43 -36.72
N SER A 531 -26.05 8.46 -37.61
CA SER A 531 -26.88 8.16 -38.75
C SER A 531 -27.89 7.04 -38.44
N GLN A 532 -29.09 7.08 -39.05
CA GLN A 532 -30.08 5.99 -38.97
C GLN A 532 -29.53 4.65 -39.48
N ASN A 533 -28.54 4.68 -40.39
CA ASN A 533 -27.86 3.50 -40.92
C ASN A 533 -26.77 2.91 -39.97
N GLY A 534 -26.71 3.35 -38.74
CA GLY A 534 -25.77 2.81 -37.72
C GLY A 534 -24.37 3.41 -37.76
N TRP A 535 -24.09 4.43 -38.58
CA TRP A 535 -22.83 5.16 -38.52
C TRP A 535 -22.83 6.13 -37.36
N GLN A 536 -21.72 6.16 -36.63
CA GLN A 536 -21.48 7.13 -35.55
C GLN A 536 -20.08 7.73 -35.71
N VAL A 537 -19.98 9.06 -35.60
CA VAL A 537 -18.74 9.83 -35.59
C VAL A 537 -18.72 10.65 -34.32
N MET A 538 -17.60 10.58 -33.59
CA MET A 538 -17.41 11.26 -32.30
C MET A 538 -16.17 12.13 -32.36
#